data_66ae88665fc2db11a7ae5f8688fa4e67
#
_entry.id   66ae88665fc2db11a7ae5f8688fa4e67
#
_cell.length_a   1.000
_cell.length_b   1.000
_cell.length_c   1.000
_cell.angle_alpha   90.00
_cell.angle_beta   90.00
_cell.angle_gamma   90.00
#
_symmetry.space_group_name_H-M   'P 1'
#
loop_
_entity.id
_entity.type
_entity.pdbx_description
1 polymer ?
#
loop_
_entity_poly.entity_id
_entity_poly.type
_entity_poly.pdbx_seq_one_letter_code
_entity_poly.pdbx_strand_id
1 'polypeptide(L)'
;LDGVDGSSIAWGDYDNDGDLDILLTGKTDSALISKLYRNDAGTFEDIHAGLPGIKSGSAAWGDYDNDGDLDILLTGHTVSAPITKVYRNDGGTFVDIGAGLKAAYFSSGAWGDYDNDGDLDILLTGAIEISTIPFFDYIAKVYRNDAGAFVDIGAGLESVDNGSVAWGDYDNDGDLDILLTGWNSRVSIARVYRNDAGIFTDIGADLGREAVAGGPAIWGDYDNDGDLDILRDDSSSFINVYRNDAGTFVDAGSILEGVYSSSVAWGDYDNDGDLDILVTGQEYRHGYHNISKVYRNDAGAFVDIGAGLGCAQRSSAAWGDFDNDGDLDILLTGYTSFGLISKVYRNLTSTANTPPSAPTNLSVHLSGSAATFSWDPATDAETPSAGLTYNLRVGTTPGGDEICSAMASPTGYRLIPAMGNTNHYTSCPLTLPQPFTPPYYWSVQAVDGAFVGSAFASKISANQVAGVPGQEDTIPTAFAIHSNAPNPFNPRTTISYDLPRDARVRLGVYDIAGRLVRMLVTGQQIAAGRRQAVWDGRDGTGRAVASGVYFCRLEAGDYRATVRMTLVK
;
A
#
# COMPACT_ATOMS: atom_id res chain seq x y z
N LEU A 1 3.09 -25.09 -14.22
CA LEU A 1 2.31 -24.98 -12.96
C LEU A 1 1.37 -26.18 -12.81
N ASP A 2 1.10 -26.61 -11.56
CA ASP A 2 0.10 -27.63 -11.28
C ASP A 2 -1.32 -27.08 -11.44
N GLY A 3 -2.19 -27.80 -12.18
CA GLY A 3 -3.59 -27.41 -12.29
C GLY A 3 -4.35 -27.66 -10.98
N VAL A 4 -5.13 -26.67 -10.52
CA VAL A 4 -5.85 -26.71 -9.24
C VAL A 4 -7.26 -26.16 -9.34
N ASP A 5 -8.14 -26.54 -8.39
CA ASP A 5 -9.42 -25.90 -8.11
C ASP A 5 -9.55 -25.51 -6.62
N GLY A 6 -10.52 -24.64 -6.31
CA GLY A 6 -10.68 -24.09 -4.96
C GLY A 6 -9.40 -23.45 -4.47
N SER A 7 -8.78 -22.70 -5.33
CA SER A 7 -7.44 -22.15 -5.26
C SER A 7 -7.43 -20.71 -4.72
N SER A 8 -6.28 -20.33 -4.22
CA SER A 8 -5.85 -18.94 -4.07
C SER A 8 -4.50 -18.79 -4.73
N ILE A 9 -4.29 -17.66 -5.40
CA ILE A 9 -3.04 -17.29 -6.04
C ILE A 9 -2.64 -15.90 -5.64
N ALA A 10 -1.34 -15.66 -5.58
CA ALA A 10 -0.78 -14.34 -5.37
C ALA A 10 0.56 -14.22 -6.11
N TRP A 11 0.74 -13.10 -6.80
CA TRP A 11 2.03 -12.69 -7.33
C TRP A 11 2.84 -12.00 -6.23
N GLY A 12 4.15 -12.22 -6.20
CA GLY A 12 5.07 -11.52 -5.31
C GLY A 12 6.50 -11.90 -5.57
N ASP A 13 7.41 -10.94 -5.59
CA ASP A 13 8.86 -11.13 -5.69
C ASP A 13 9.40 -11.50 -4.30
N TYR A 14 9.41 -12.83 -3.98
CA TYR A 14 9.75 -13.30 -2.62
C TYR A 14 11.27 -13.33 -2.36
N ASP A 15 12.09 -13.35 -3.39
CA ASP A 15 13.56 -13.43 -3.27
C ASP A 15 14.28 -12.13 -3.71
N ASN A 16 13.49 -11.08 -3.99
CA ASN A 16 13.95 -9.74 -4.32
C ASN A 16 14.84 -9.69 -5.58
N ASP A 17 14.59 -10.59 -6.56
CA ASP A 17 15.37 -10.67 -7.78
C ASP A 17 14.84 -9.77 -8.92
N GLY A 18 13.63 -9.22 -8.74
CA GLY A 18 12.96 -8.31 -9.66
C GLY A 18 12.00 -8.99 -10.64
N ASP A 19 11.70 -10.27 -10.45
CA ASP A 19 10.71 -11.01 -11.22
C ASP A 19 9.56 -11.43 -10.28
N LEU A 20 8.29 -11.27 -10.70
CA LEU A 20 7.15 -11.70 -9.90
C LEU A 20 7.03 -13.22 -9.89
N ASP A 21 7.04 -13.81 -8.69
CA ASP A 21 6.86 -15.22 -8.40
C ASP A 21 5.39 -15.59 -8.14
N ILE A 22 5.07 -16.88 -8.07
CA ILE A 22 3.71 -17.35 -7.87
C ILE A 22 3.59 -18.16 -6.56
N LEU A 23 2.74 -17.67 -5.65
CA LEU A 23 2.21 -18.48 -4.55
C LEU A 23 0.88 -19.11 -5.01
N LEU A 24 0.83 -20.44 -5.10
CA LEU A 24 -0.29 -21.22 -5.61
C LEU A 24 -0.79 -22.19 -4.54
N THR A 25 -2.07 -22.11 -4.21
CA THR A 25 -2.72 -23.09 -3.34
C THR A 25 -3.92 -23.72 -4.03
N GLY A 26 -4.35 -24.89 -3.56
CA GLY A 26 -5.57 -25.50 -4.06
C GLY A 26 -5.52 -27.03 -4.11
N LYS A 27 -6.52 -27.61 -4.77
CA LYS A 27 -6.67 -29.05 -4.92
C LYS A 27 -6.32 -29.47 -6.34
N THR A 28 -5.33 -30.34 -6.49
CA THR A 28 -5.04 -31.08 -7.72
C THR A 28 -5.95 -32.32 -7.81
N ASP A 29 -5.83 -33.10 -8.88
CA ASP A 29 -6.54 -34.38 -9.00
C ASP A 29 -6.19 -35.39 -7.87
N SER A 30 -5.03 -35.26 -7.24
CA SER A 30 -4.49 -36.23 -6.30
C SER A 30 -4.21 -35.71 -4.90
N ALA A 31 -4.00 -34.42 -4.71
CA ALA A 31 -3.53 -33.82 -3.45
C ALA A 31 -4.01 -32.39 -3.26
N LEU A 32 -3.96 -31.91 -2.01
CA LEU A 32 -3.96 -30.48 -1.70
C LEU A 32 -2.51 -29.98 -1.77
N ILE A 33 -2.32 -28.81 -2.36
CA ILE A 33 -1.00 -28.20 -2.49
C ILE A 33 -1.00 -26.75 -1.98
N SER A 34 0.17 -26.31 -1.54
CA SER A 34 0.58 -24.91 -1.40
C SER A 34 2.02 -24.87 -1.87
N LYS A 35 2.23 -24.25 -3.02
CA LYS A 35 3.52 -24.21 -3.71
C LYS A 35 3.93 -22.81 -4.03
N LEU A 36 5.23 -22.60 -3.97
CA LEU A 36 5.87 -21.38 -4.41
C LEU A 36 6.69 -21.69 -5.66
N TYR A 37 6.39 -20.98 -6.74
CA TYR A 37 7.10 -21.10 -8.00
C TYR A 37 7.92 -19.85 -8.23
N ARG A 38 9.26 -20.04 -8.24
CA ARG A 38 10.17 -18.96 -8.61
C ARG A 38 10.10 -18.73 -10.12
N ASN A 39 10.07 -17.48 -10.50
CA ASN A 39 10.12 -17.03 -11.87
C ASN A 39 11.57 -16.68 -12.26
N ASP A 40 12.14 -17.40 -13.19
CA ASP A 40 13.41 -17.06 -13.81
C ASP A 40 13.14 -16.61 -15.26
N ALA A 41 12.89 -15.32 -15.48
CA ALA A 41 12.60 -14.73 -16.79
C ALA A 41 11.51 -15.49 -17.59
N GLY A 42 10.37 -15.75 -16.97
CA GLY A 42 9.21 -16.45 -17.53
C GLY A 42 9.26 -17.97 -17.40
N THR A 43 10.26 -18.55 -16.71
CA THR A 43 10.35 -19.97 -16.42
C THR A 43 10.05 -20.21 -14.94
N PHE A 44 8.95 -20.88 -14.66
CA PHE A 44 8.49 -21.13 -13.29
C PHE A 44 8.98 -22.47 -12.74
N GLU A 45 9.71 -22.45 -11.60
CA GLU A 45 10.25 -23.61 -10.91
C GLU A 45 9.69 -23.72 -9.48
N ASP A 46 9.14 -24.90 -9.10
CA ASP A 46 8.69 -25.19 -7.73
C ASP A 46 9.89 -25.25 -6.78
N ILE A 47 10.00 -24.31 -5.85
CA ILE A 47 11.10 -24.25 -4.88
C ILE A 47 10.95 -25.23 -3.71
N HIS A 48 9.83 -25.96 -3.64
CA HIS A 48 9.54 -26.87 -2.54
C HIS A 48 9.56 -26.22 -1.15
N ALA A 49 8.87 -25.07 -1.02
CA ALA A 49 8.83 -24.24 0.20
C ALA A 49 8.33 -24.96 1.48
N GLY A 50 7.83 -26.20 1.37
CA GLY A 50 7.41 -27.01 2.53
C GLY A 50 6.09 -26.58 3.17
N LEU A 51 5.31 -25.75 2.52
CA LEU A 51 4.02 -25.27 3.01
C LEU A 51 2.97 -26.41 3.03
N PRO A 52 2.07 -26.45 4.03
CA PRO A 52 1.00 -27.44 4.06
C PRO A 52 -0.01 -27.19 2.94
N GLY A 53 -0.36 -28.22 2.17
CA GLY A 53 -1.37 -28.10 1.12
C GLY A 53 -2.75 -27.77 1.68
N ILE A 54 -3.39 -26.75 1.12
CA ILE A 54 -4.73 -26.26 1.51
C ILE A 54 -5.68 -26.14 0.32
N LYS A 55 -6.96 -26.00 0.63
CA LYS A 55 -8.03 -25.57 -0.27
C LYS A 55 -9.02 -24.68 0.47
N SER A 56 -9.87 -23.98 -0.27
CA SER A 56 -10.98 -23.19 0.28
C SER A 56 -10.49 -22.23 1.37
N GLY A 57 -9.49 -21.46 1.03
CA GLY A 57 -8.89 -20.44 1.87
C GLY A 57 -8.15 -19.43 1.00
N SER A 58 -7.31 -18.64 1.61
CA SER A 58 -6.49 -17.62 0.94
C SER A 58 -5.02 -17.73 1.31
N ALA A 59 -4.20 -17.19 0.42
CA ALA A 59 -2.78 -16.95 0.63
C ALA A 59 -2.47 -15.52 0.20
N ALA A 60 -1.75 -14.78 1.03
CA ALA A 60 -1.41 -13.39 0.80
C ALA A 60 0.04 -13.12 1.20
N TRP A 61 0.71 -12.29 0.40
CA TRP A 61 2.03 -11.77 0.69
C TRP A 61 1.96 -10.50 1.53
N GLY A 62 2.92 -10.31 2.43
CA GLY A 62 3.11 -9.11 3.21
C GLY A 62 4.41 -9.16 3.99
N ASP A 63 5.11 -8.08 4.14
CA ASP A 63 6.32 -7.94 4.97
C ASP A 63 5.87 -7.55 6.39
N TYR A 64 5.54 -8.58 7.24
CA TYR A 64 4.90 -8.32 8.54
C TYR A 64 5.89 -7.88 9.63
N ASP A 65 7.18 -8.12 9.46
CA ASP A 65 8.23 -7.75 10.41
C ASP A 65 9.20 -6.69 9.87
N ASN A 66 8.86 -6.10 8.72
CA ASN A 66 9.56 -4.99 8.09
C ASN A 66 11.06 -5.29 7.83
N ASP A 67 11.38 -6.54 7.45
CA ASP A 67 12.75 -6.96 7.15
C ASP A 67 13.09 -6.86 5.66
N GLY A 68 12.11 -6.55 4.81
CA GLY A 68 12.23 -6.36 3.37
C GLY A 68 12.00 -7.63 2.56
N ASP A 69 11.71 -8.76 3.19
CA ASP A 69 11.35 -10.02 2.55
C ASP A 69 9.83 -10.25 2.64
N LEU A 70 9.19 -10.73 1.58
CA LEU A 70 7.76 -11.02 1.60
C LEU A 70 7.46 -12.30 2.38
N ASP A 71 6.59 -12.18 3.39
CA ASP A 71 6.06 -13.26 4.22
C ASP A 71 4.71 -13.77 3.73
N ILE A 72 4.24 -14.90 4.26
CA ILE A 72 3.01 -15.54 3.81
C ILE A 72 1.98 -15.61 4.96
N LEU A 73 0.79 -15.04 4.74
CA LEU A 73 -0.43 -15.40 5.46
C LEU A 73 -1.13 -16.53 4.71
N LEU A 74 -1.27 -17.71 5.34
CA LEU A 74 -1.89 -18.88 4.75
C LEU A 74 -3.07 -19.36 5.60
N THR A 75 -4.26 -19.38 5.04
CA THR A 75 -5.47 -19.86 5.72
C THR A 75 -6.27 -20.80 4.82
N GLY A 76 -6.91 -21.82 5.38
CA GLY A 76 -7.71 -22.78 4.63
C GLY A 76 -7.76 -24.17 5.26
N HIS A 77 -8.31 -25.14 4.53
CA HIS A 77 -8.49 -26.51 5.01
C HIS A 77 -7.41 -27.45 4.46
N THR A 78 -6.62 -28.05 5.35
CA THR A 78 -5.71 -29.15 5.00
C THR A 78 -6.50 -30.47 4.88
N VAL A 79 -5.84 -31.60 4.61
CA VAL A 79 -6.49 -32.93 4.64
C VAL A 79 -7.01 -33.31 6.03
N SER A 80 -6.52 -32.70 7.10
CA SER A 80 -6.81 -33.10 8.48
C SER A 80 -7.61 -32.06 9.28
N ALA A 81 -7.37 -30.78 9.07
CA ALA A 81 -8.00 -29.70 9.85
C ALA A 81 -7.83 -28.34 9.15
N PRO A 82 -8.68 -27.33 9.50
CA PRO A 82 -8.41 -25.94 9.13
C PRO A 82 -7.12 -25.42 9.76
N ILE A 83 -6.48 -24.50 9.07
CA ILE A 83 -5.32 -23.77 9.56
C ILE A 83 -5.45 -22.28 9.24
N THR A 84 -4.79 -21.45 10.06
CA THR A 84 -4.41 -20.06 9.74
C THR A 84 -3.03 -19.82 10.32
N LYS A 85 -2.07 -19.51 9.48
CA LYS A 85 -0.65 -19.44 9.83
C LYS A 85 0.03 -18.28 9.15
N VAL A 86 1.04 -17.74 9.82
CA VAL A 86 2.01 -16.80 9.25
C VAL A 86 3.33 -17.54 9.09
N TYR A 87 3.91 -17.46 7.91
CA TYR A 87 5.23 -17.99 7.60
C TYR A 87 6.18 -16.85 7.31
N ARG A 88 7.21 -16.71 8.17
CA ARG A 88 8.29 -15.76 7.93
C ARG A 88 9.22 -16.28 6.85
N ASN A 89 9.62 -15.41 5.95
CA ASN A 89 10.61 -15.67 4.92
C ASN A 89 12.02 -15.32 5.43
N ASP A 90 12.85 -16.31 5.65
CA ASP A 90 14.26 -16.12 6.00
C ASP A 90 15.11 -16.37 4.74
N GLY A 91 15.08 -15.42 3.76
CA GLY A 91 15.83 -15.51 2.50
C GLY A 91 15.46 -16.75 1.67
N GLY A 92 14.17 -17.00 1.43
CA GLY A 92 13.61 -18.14 0.68
C GLY A 92 13.33 -19.37 1.52
N THR A 93 13.54 -19.32 2.85
CA THR A 93 13.16 -20.39 3.78
C THR A 93 11.98 -19.94 4.63
N PHE A 94 10.83 -20.59 4.46
CA PHE A 94 9.58 -20.20 5.12
C PHE A 94 9.40 -20.92 6.46
N VAL A 95 9.31 -20.14 7.55
CA VAL A 95 9.23 -20.64 8.92
C VAL A 95 7.89 -20.27 9.56
N ASP A 96 7.10 -21.27 9.99
CA ASP A 96 5.86 -21.04 10.77
C ASP A 96 6.21 -20.36 12.10
N ILE A 97 5.77 -19.11 12.29
CA ILE A 97 6.05 -18.35 13.51
C ILE A 97 5.18 -18.73 14.71
N GLY A 98 4.16 -19.58 14.48
CA GLY A 98 3.22 -19.94 15.53
C GLY A 98 2.34 -18.77 16.01
N ALA A 99 1.85 -17.95 15.09
CA ALA A 99 1.12 -16.69 15.34
C ALA A 99 -0.15 -16.82 16.23
N GLY A 100 -0.60 -18.03 16.56
CA GLY A 100 -1.74 -18.26 17.44
C GLY A 100 -3.11 -17.85 16.88
N LEU A 101 -3.20 -17.62 15.59
CA LEU A 101 -4.41 -17.20 14.91
C LEU A 101 -5.51 -18.27 14.95
N LYS A 102 -6.76 -17.85 14.86
CA LYS A 102 -7.89 -18.77 14.82
C LYS A 102 -7.91 -19.51 13.50
N ALA A 103 -7.78 -20.85 13.55
CA ALA A 103 -7.84 -21.70 12.36
C ALA A 103 -9.20 -21.62 11.69
N ALA A 104 -9.23 -21.30 10.39
CA ALA A 104 -10.45 -21.09 9.62
C ALA A 104 -10.35 -21.73 8.22
N TYR A 105 -11.49 -22.00 7.60
CA TYR A 105 -11.63 -22.43 6.21
C TYR A 105 -12.83 -21.73 5.56
N PHE A 106 -12.97 -21.81 4.23
CA PHE A 106 -13.81 -20.86 3.49
C PHE A 106 -13.51 -19.43 3.91
N SER A 107 -12.22 -19.17 4.05
CA SER A 107 -11.64 -18.02 4.71
C SER A 107 -11.02 -17.05 3.71
N SER A 108 -11.04 -15.78 4.07
CA SER A 108 -10.29 -14.72 3.43
C SER A 108 -9.42 -14.05 4.49
N GLY A 109 -8.18 -13.76 4.14
CA GLY A 109 -7.23 -13.04 4.99
C GLY A 109 -6.52 -11.96 4.20
N ALA A 110 -6.33 -10.79 4.81
CA ALA A 110 -5.66 -9.64 4.22
C ALA A 110 -4.72 -8.98 5.23
N TRP A 111 -3.58 -8.50 4.73
CA TRP A 111 -2.63 -7.69 5.47
C TRP A 111 -2.97 -6.19 5.32
N GLY A 112 -2.78 -5.39 6.38
CA GLY A 112 -2.91 -3.94 6.36
C GLY A 112 -2.56 -3.33 7.70
N ASP A 113 -1.93 -2.17 7.73
CA ASP A 113 -1.59 -1.40 8.94
C ASP A 113 -2.81 -0.54 9.32
N TYR A 114 -3.74 -1.09 10.16
CA TYR A 114 -5.00 -0.41 10.48
C TYR A 114 -4.87 0.66 11.55
N ASP A 115 -3.82 0.61 12.38
CA ASP A 115 -3.61 1.57 13.48
C ASP A 115 -2.40 2.49 13.26
N ASN A 116 -1.87 2.46 12.05
CA ASN A 116 -0.79 3.33 11.59
C ASN A 116 0.44 3.26 12.51
N ASP A 117 0.83 2.05 12.95
CA ASP A 117 2.06 1.85 13.73
C ASP A 117 3.23 1.33 12.89
N GLY A 118 2.98 1.00 11.62
CA GLY A 118 3.93 0.56 10.63
C GLY A 118 4.07 -0.95 10.52
N ASP A 119 3.46 -1.71 11.40
CA ASP A 119 3.45 -3.17 11.37
C ASP A 119 2.18 -3.67 10.64
N LEU A 120 2.30 -4.65 9.74
CA LEU A 120 1.13 -5.19 9.05
C LEU A 120 0.28 -6.05 9.98
N ASP A 121 -0.99 -5.70 10.10
CA ASP A 121 -2.03 -6.41 10.84
C ASP A 121 -2.79 -7.40 9.96
N ILE A 122 -3.61 -8.26 10.58
CA ILE A 122 -4.38 -9.27 9.85
C ILE A 122 -5.87 -9.05 10.02
N LEU A 123 -6.59 -8.95 8.90
CA LEU A 123 -8.03 -9.11 8.82
C LEU A 123 -8.36 -10.53 8.35
N LEU A 124 -9.17 -11.27 9.10
CA LEU A 124 -9.46 -12.68 8.88
C LEU A 124 -10.96 -12.97 9.02
N THR A 125 -11.52 -13.64 8.01
CA THR A 125 -12.87 -14.24 8.08
C THR A 125 -12.84 -15.72 7.78
N GLY A 126 -13.94 -16.44 8.11
CA GLY A 126 -14.09 -17.83 7.72
C GLY A 126 -14.90 -18.67 8.70
N ALA A 127 -15.08 -19.94 8.35
CA ALA A 127 -15.74 -20.93 9.20
C ALA A 127 -14.73 -21.60 10.12
N ILE A 128 -15.14 -21.88 11.35
CA ILE A 128 -14.36 -22.63 12.34
C ILE A 128 -15.07 -23.93 12.71
N GLU A 129 -14.29 -24.99 12.96
CA GLU A 129 -14.84 -26.24 13.46
C GLU A 129 -15.15 -26.13 14.96
N ILE A 130 -16.39 -26.49 15.34
CA ILE A 130 -16.76 -26.70 16.75
C ILE A 130 -16.92 -28.19 17.04
N SER A 131 -16.42 -28.60 18.21
CA SER A 131 -16.32 -30.01 18.64
C SER A 131 -17.66 -30.76 18.82
N THR A 132 -18.80 -30.10 18.61
CA THR A 132 -20.16 -30.68 18.77
C THR A 132 -20.95 -30.60 17.46
N ILE A 133 -21.20 -31.74 16.85
CA ILE A 133 -21.82 -32.06 15.55
C ILE A 133 -23.16 -31.35 15.32
N PRO A 134 -23.50 -30.84 14.13
CA PRO A 134 -22.73 -30.38 12.96
C PRO A 134 -22.88 -28.85 12.76
N PHE A 135 -22.42 -28.06 13.72
CA PHE A 135 -22.51 -26.61 13.64
C PHE A 135 -21.14 -26.01 13.36
N PHE A 136 -21.07 -25.25 12.28
CA PHE A 136 -19.98 -24.33 12.03
C PHE A 136 -20.29 -23.03 12.79
N ASP A 137 -19.29 -22.43 13.37
CA ASP A 137 -19.31 -21.05 13.80
C ASP A 137 -18.51 -20.23 12.80
N TYR A 138 -18.75 -18.95 12.71
CA TYR A 138 -18.09 -18.06 11.78
C TYR A 138 -17.28 -17.03 12.54
N ILE A 139 -16.26 -16.49 11.90
CA ILE A 139 -15.44 -15.42 12.47
C ILE A 139 -15.27 -14.28 11.47
N ALA A 140 -15.11 -13.08 12.02
CA ALA A 140 -14.50 -11.94 11.39
C ALA A 140 -13.66 -11.24 12.47
N LYS A 141 -12.36 -11.18 12.28
CA LYS A 141 -11.40 -10.74 13.30
C LYS A 141 -10.35 -9.82 12.71
N VAL A 142 -9.98 -8.83 13.51
CA VAL A 142 -8.76 -8.05 13.29
C VAL A 142 -7.75 -8.50 14.35
N TYR A 143 -6.57 -8.86 13.92
CA TYR A 143 -5.44 -9.17 14.77
C TYR A 143 -4.40 -8.08 14.62
N ARG A 144 -4.14 -7.33 15.69
CA ARG A 144 -3.06 -6.37 15.74
C ARG A 144 -1.73 -7.08 15.86
N ASN A 145 -0.75 -6.64 15.10
CA ASN A 145 0.63 -7.08 15.14
C ASN A 145 1.41 -6.23 16.14
N ASP A 146 1.80 -6.80 17.26
CA ASP A 146 2.70 -6.15 18.22
C ASP A 146 4.11 -6.75 18.03
N ALA A 147 4.86 -6.30 17.00
CA ALA A 147 6.20 -6.79 16.65
C ALA A 147 6.27 -8.33 16.52
N GLY A 148 5.39 -8.93 15.72
CA GLY A 148 5.28 -10.36 15.46
C GLY A 148 4.38 -11.13 16.44
N ALA A 149 3.78 -10.48 17.43
CA ALA A 149 2.80 -11.04 18.33
C ALA A 149 1.38 -10.58 17.94
N PHE A 150 0.59 -11.47 17.36
CA PHE A 150 -0.76 -11.14 16.87
C PHE A 150 -1.81 -11.22 17.96
N VAL A 151 -2.53 -10.12 18.20
CA VAL A 151 -3.53 -9.97 19.26
C VAL A 151 -4.91 -9.68 18.68
N ASP A 152 -5.91 -10.54 18.94
CA ASP A 152 -7.31 -10.28 18.58
C ASP A 152 -7.84 -9.06 19.33
N ILE A 153 -8.16 -7.98 18.62
CA ILE A 153 -8.64 -6.73 19.21
C ILE A 153 -10.13 -6.74 19.56
N GLY A 154 -10.86 -7.77 19.12
CA GLY A 154 -12.31 -7.83 19.32
C GLY A 154 -13.08 -6.77 18.54
N ALA A 155 -12.75 -6.55 17.27
CA ALA A 155 -13.27 -5.48 16.40
C ALA A 155 -14.79 -5.41 16.24
N GLY A 156 -15.54 -6.42 16.67
CA GLY A 156 -17.01 -6.43 16.65
C GLY A 156 -17.61 -6.60 15.26
N LEU A 157 -16.84 -7.08 14.28
CA LEU A 157 -17.29 -7.31 12.91
C LEU A 157 -18.33 -8.44 12.83
N GLU A 158 -19.22 -8.38 11.85
CA GLU A 158 -20.14 -9.47 11.58
C GLU A 158 -19.42 -10.70 11.04
N SER A 159 -19.59 -11.83 11.72
CA SER A 159 -18.88 -13.08 11.42
C SER A 159 -19.45 -13.75 10.17
N VAL A 160 -18.58 -14.13 9.24
CA VAL A 160 -18.94 -14.69 7.93
C VAL A 160 -17.99 -15.79 7.47
N ASP A 161 -18.46 -16.58 6.48
CA ASP A 161 -17.62 -17.44 5.65
C ASP A 161 -17.92 -17.22 4.16
N ASN A 162 -17.14 -17.88 3.28
CA ASN A 162 -17.33 -17.85 1.82
C ASN A 162 -17.45 -16.43 1.23
N GLY A 163 -16.72 -15.49 1.76
CA GLY A 163 -16.69 -14.12 1.29
C GLY A 163 -15.27 -13.64 1.07
N SER A 164 -15.13 -12.33 0.93
CA SER A 164 -13.85 -11.64 0.85
C SER A 164 -13.75 -10.54 1.90
N VAL A 165 -12.53 -10.20 2.23
CA VAL A 165 -12.20 -9.02 3.02
C VAL A 165 -11.09 -8.24 2.34
N ALA A 166 -11.17 -6.91 2.43
CA ALA A 166 -10.16 -6.01 1.93
C ALA A 166 -10.03 -4.77 2.83
N TRP A 167 -8.80 -4.32 3.00
CA TRP A 167 -8.50 -3.03 3.59
C TRP A 167 -8.51 -1.94 2.50
N GLY A 168 -8.94 -0.72 2.85
CA GLY A 168 -8.89 0.46 1.98
C GLY A 168 -9.37 1.69 2.73
N ASP A 169 -8.74 2.82 2.52
CA ASP A 169 -9.12 4.12 3.09
C ASP A 169 -10.17 4.76 2.16
N TYR A 170 -11.48 4.45 2.39
CA TYR A 170 -12.55 4.86 1.48
C TYR A 170 -12.99 6.32 1.67
N ASP A 171 -12.73 6.91 2.84
CA ASP A 171 -13.12 8.30 3.13
C ASP A 171 -11.91 9.26 3.20
N ASN A 172 -10.74 8.75 2.83
CA ASN A 172 -9.48 9.49 2.70
C ASN A 172 -9.09 10.20 4.01
N ASP A 173 -9.33 9.56 5.19
CA ASP A 173 -8.96 10.10 6.49
C ASP A 173 -7.59 9.61 7.01
N GLY A 174 -7.01 8.63 6.34
CA GLY A 174 -5.69 8.05 6.63
C GLY A 174 -5.72 6.80 7.51
N ASP A 175 -6.90 6.32 7.90
CA ASP A 175 -7.10 5.07 8.63
C ASP A 175 -7.66 4.00 7.67
N LEU A 176 -7.12 2.78 7.66
CA LEU A 176 -7.62 1.73 6.79
C LEU A 176 -8.98 1.21 7.27
N ASP A 177 -9.97 1.26 6.39
CA ASP A 177 -11.32 0.77 6.58
C ASP A 177 -11.47 -0.68 6.08
N ILE A 178 -12.62 -1.30 6.36
CA ILE A 178 -12.87 -2.70 5.99
C ILE A 178 -14.05 -2.80 5.01
N LEU A 179 -13.81 -3.46 3.87
CA LEU A 179 -14.84 -4.03 3.02
C LEU A 179 -14.95 -5.53 3.36
N LEU A 180 -16.15 -5.97 3.75
CA LEU A 180 -16.42 -7.34 4.18
C LEU A 180 -17.64 -7.89 3.46
N THR A 181 -17.49 -9.05 2.82
CA THR A 181 -18.60 -9.83 2.27
C THR A 181 -18.60 -11.24 2.83
N GLY A 182 -19.72 -11.94 2.70
CA GLY A 182 -19.78 -13.35 3.06
C GLY A 182 -21.17 -13.81 3.50
N TRP A 183 -21.24 -15.04 4.00
CA TRP A 183 -22.45 -15.69 4.49
C TRP A 183 -22.43 -15.78 6.02
N ASN A 184 -23.50 -15.32 6.69
CA ASN A 184 -23.61 -15.31 8.16
C ASN A 184 -24.54 -16.38 8.74
N SER A 185 -24.71 -17.52 8.08
CA SER A 185 -25.68 -18.59 8.37
C SER A 185 -27.15 -18.28 8.09
N ARG A 186 -27.50 -17.07 7.72
CA ARG A 186 -28.88 -16.65 7.44
C ARG A 186 -28.99 -15.98 6.08
N VAL A 187 -28.11 -15.03 5.83
CA VAL A 187 -28.10 -14.19 4.63
C VAL A 187 -26.66 -13.91 4.21
N SER A 188 -26.49 -13.63 2.94
CA SER A 188 -25.26 -13.03 2.44
C SER A 188 -25.22 -11.57 2.83
N ILE A 189 -24.10 -11.10 3.27
CA ILE A 189 -23.90 -9.70 3.65
C ILE A 189 -22.77 -9.07 2.85
N ALA A 190 -22.85 -7.75 2.72
CA ALA A 190 -21.75 -6.88 2.33
C ALA A 190 -21.79 -5.66 3.24
N ARG A 191 -20.65 -5.30 3.81
CA ARG A 191 -20.52 -4.20 4.76
C ARG A 191 -19.26 -3.41 4.49
N VAL A 192 -19.36 -2.11 4.74
CA VAL A 192 -18.19 -1.24 4.90
C VAL A 192 -18.14 -0.82 6.37
N TYR A 193 -17.01 -1.05 6.99
CA TYR A 193 -16.76 -0.60 8.36
C TYR A 193 -15.74 0.52 8.32
N ARG A 194 -16.16 1.70 8.79
CA ARG A 194 -15.24 2.81 9.00
C ARG A 194 -14.39 2.57 10.23
N ASN A 195 -13.11 2.84 10.10
CA ASN A 195 -12.13 2.82 11.16
C ASN A 195 -11.95 4.22 11.75
N ASP A 196 -12.28 4.41 13.00
CA ASP A 196 -11.97 5.63 13.73
C ASP A 196 -10.91 5.28 14.79
N ALA A 197 -9.62 5.30 14.44
CA ALA A 197 -8.49 4.96 15.32
C ALA A 197 -8.65 3.60 16.03
N GLY A 198 -8.93 2.54 15.30
CA GLY A 198 -9.12 1.16 15.78
C GLY A 198 -10.52 0.82 16.25
N ILE A 199 -11.48 1.72 16.10
CA ILE A 199 -12.92 1.49 16.39
C ILE A 199 -13.67 1.33 15.08
N PHE A 200 -14.06 0.10 14.74
CA PHE A 200 -14.76 -0.22 13.50
C PHE A 200 -16.27 -0.03 13.63
N THR A 201 -16.86 0.79 12.78
CA THR A 201 -18.29 1.12 12.76
C THR A 201 -18.89 0.79 11.40
N ASP A 202 -19.91 -0.09 11.35
CA ASP A 202 -20.70 -0.33 10.14
C ASP A 202 -21.38 0.98 9.70
N ILE A 203 -21.05 1.47 8.51
CA ILE A 203 -21.63 2.71 7.98
C ILE A 203 -23.03 2.51 7.40
N GLY A 204 -23.49 1.26 7.29
CA GLY A 204 -24.78 0.93 6.71
C GLY A 204 -24.88 1.19 5.21
N ALA A 205 -23.76 1.04 4.47
CA ALA A 205 -23.74 1.21 3.02
C ALA A 205 -24.74 0.27 2.34
N ASP A 206 -25.56 0.82 1.44
CA ASP A 206 -26.48 0.01 0.62
C ASP A 206 -25.73 -0.55 -0.59
N LEU A 207 -25.06 -1.67 -0.39
CA LEU A 207 -24.32 -2.38 -1.43
C LEU A 207 -25.20 -3.41 -2.18
N GLY A 208 -26.51 -3.17 -2.27
CA GLY A 208 -27.46 -4.00 -2.97
C GLY A 208 -28.01 -5.15 -2.13
N ARG A 209 -28.82 -6.00 -2.77
CA ARG A 209 -29.58 -7.04 -2.08
C ARG A 209 -28.68 -8.10 -1.46
N GLU A 210 -29.15 -8.64 -0.33
CA GLU A 210 -28.66 -9.85 0.27
C GLU A 210 -28.75 -11.00 -0.75
N ALA A 211 -27.60 -11.49 -1.22
CA ALA A 211 -27.50 -12.56 -2.20
C ALA A 211 -27.62 -13.95 -1.54
N VAL A 212 -27.69 -15.01 -2.34
CA VAL A 212 -27.82 -16.39 -1.84
C VAL A 212 -26.46 -16.97 -1.39
N ALA A 213 -25.35 -16.35 -1.79
CA ALA A 213 -23.99 -16.73 -1.41
C ALA A 213 -23.11 -15.47 -1.37
N GLY A 214 -22.12 -15.46 -0.48
CA GLY A 214 -21.12 -14.40 -0.47
C GLY A 214 -20.28 -14.43 -1.74
N GLY A 215 -20.21 -13.33 -2.47
CA GLY A 215 -19.31 -13.13 -3.60
C GLY A 215 -18.14 -12.21 -3.22
N PRO A 216 -17.07 -12.17 -4.03
CA PRO A 216 -15.98 -11.26 -3.81
C PRO A 216 -16.42 -9.80 -3.96
N ALA A 217 -15.78 -8.94 -3.17
CA ALA A 217 -15.82 -7.50 -3.34
C ALA A 217 -14.40 -6.95 -3.13
N ILE A 218 -14.05 -5.95 -3.93
CA ILE A 218 -12.71 -5.34 -3.93
C ILE A 218 -12.82 -3.83 -4.10
N TRP A 219 -11.84 -3.12 -3.55
CA TRP A 219 -11.67 -1.69 -3.72
C TRP A 219 -10.95 -1.35 -5.04
N GLY A 220 -11.25 -0.19 -5.61
CA GLY A 220 -10.55 0.40 -6.76
C GLY A 220 -11.20 1.71 -7.18
N ASP A 221 -10.41 2.69 -7.56
CA ASP A 221 -10.88 3.98 -8.09
C ASP A 221 -11.12 3.83 -9.61
N TYR A 222 -12.34 3.44 -10.02
CA TYR A 222 -12.62 3.10 -11.42
C TYR A 222 -12.87 4.31 -12.31
N ASP A 223 -13.18 5.47 -11.73
CA ASP A 223 -13.42 6.71 -12.47
C ASP A 223 -12.37 7.80 -12.21
N ASN A 224 -11.28 7.44 -11.51
CA ASN A 224 -10.10 8.28 -11.27
C ASN A 224 -10.43 9.60 -10.54
N ASP A 225 -11.41 9.58 -9.62
CA ASP A 225 -11.77 10.76 -8.84
C ASP A 225 -11.02 10.87 -7.50
N GLY A 226 -10.29 9.83 -7.10
CA GLY A 226 -9.48 9.74 -5.90
C GLY A 226 -10.19 9.13 -4.70
N ASP A 227 -11.42 8.67 -4.87
CA ASP A 227 -12.18 7.95 -3.86
C ASP A 227 -12.23 6.45 -4.20
N LEU A 228 -12.05 5.56 -3.22
CA LEU A 228 -12.13 4.13 -3.45
C LEU A 228 -13.57 3.68 -3.68
N ASP A 229 -13.83 3.11 -4.85
CA ASP A 229 -15.09 2.48 -5.25
C ASP A 229 -15.10 0.99 -4.93
N ILE A 230 -16.26 0.35 -5.09
CA ILE A 230 -16.42 -1.07 -4.83
C ILE A 230 -16.88 -1.81 -6.09
N LEU A 231 -16.09 -2.79 -6.54
CA LEU A 231 -16.56 -3.83 -7.46
C LEU A 231 -17.05 -5.02 -6.63
N ARG A 232 -18.31 -5.39 -6.79
CA ARG A 232 -18.93 -6.51 -6.06
C ARG A 232 -19.62 -7.49 -7.00
N ASP A 233 -19.30 -8.77 -6.89
CA ASP A 233 -20.11 -9.85 -7.44
C ASP A 233 -21.16 -10.29 -6.41
N ASP A 234 -22.45 -10.17 -6.74
CA ASP A 234 -23.54 -10.62 -5.86
C ASP A 234 -23.77 -12.14 -5.90
N SER A 235 -22.91 -12.89 -6.61
CA SER A 235 -22.96 -14.35 -6.79
C SER A 235 -24.28 -14.90 -7.31
N SER A 236 -25.22 -14.06 -7.76
CA SER A 236 -26.54 -14.54 -8.18
C SER A 236 -27.04 -13.94 -9.48
N SER A 237 -26.76 -12.68 -9.74
CA SER A 237 -27.39 -11.96 -10.84
C SER A 237 -26.47 -11.03 -11.59
N PHE A 238 -25.65 -10.25 -10.89
CA PHE A 238 -24.87 -9.18 -11.48
C PHE A 238 -23.56 -8.93 -10.74
N ILE A 239 -22.58 -8.43 -11.47
CA ILE A 239 -21.45 -7.71 -10.94
C ILE A 239 -21.79 -6.23 -11.02
N ASN A 240 -21.72 -5.54 -9.90
CA ASN A 240 -22.03 -4.13 -9.76
C ASN A 240 -20.81 -3.33 -9.37
N VAL A 241 -20.74 -2.09 -9.86
CA VAL A 241 -19.84 -1.07 -9.32
C VAL A 241 -20.67 -0.13 -8.43
N TYR A 242 -20.17 0.13 -7.25
CA TYR A 242 -20.70 1.14 -6.34
C TYR A 242 -19.71 2.28 -6.29
N ARG A 243 -20.07 3.40 -6.92
CA ARG A 243 -19.26 4.61 -6.91
C ARG A 243 -19.30 5.26 -5.54
N ASN A 244 -18.17 5.68 -5.07
CA ASN A 244 -18.02 6.42 -3.83
C ASN A 244 -18.11 7.93 -4.10
N ASP A 245 -19.19 8.56 -3.67
CA ASP A 245 -19.33 10.02 -3.73
C ASP A 245 -19.00 10.59 -2.34
N ALA A 246 -17.72 10.80 -2.03
CA ALA A 246 -17.23 11.34 -0.76
C ALA A 246 -17.81 10.60 0.47
N GLY A 247 -17.63 9.29 0.54
CA GLY A 247 -18.08 8.41 1.62
C GLY A 247 -19.52 7.90 1.48
N THR A 248 -20.19 8.19 0.37
CA THR A 248 -21.55 7.69 0.06
C THR A 248 -21.52 6.80 -1.17
N PHE A 249 -21.79 5.51 -1.00
CA PHE A 249 -21.78 4.54 -2.09
C PHE A 249 -23.07 4.60 -2.90
N VAL A 250 -22.95 4.82 -4.21
CA VAL A 250 -24.05 4.91 -5.16
C VAL A 250 -23.92 3.80 -6.18
N ASP A 251 -24.96 2.99 -6.35
CA ASP A 251 -25.01 1.95 -7.36
C ASP A 251 -24.89 2.57 -8.77
N ALA A 252 -23.73 2.38 -9.41
CA ALA A 252 -23.48 2.82 -10.79
C ALA A 252 -24.18 1.94 -11.82
N GLY A 253 -24.82 0.87 -11.36
CA GLY A 253 -25.60 -0.07 -12.17
C GLY A 253 -24.94 -1.43 -12.30
N SER A 254 -25.76 -2.39 -12.77
CA SER A 254 -25.29 -3.73 -13.09
C SER A 254 -24.50 -3.68 -14.38
N ILE A 255 -23.19 -3.79 -14.28
CA ILE A 255 -22.28 -3.65 -15.41
C ILE A 255 -22.06 -4.96 -16.16
N LEU A 256 -22.10 -6.10 -15.43
CA LEU A 256 -21.81 -7.43 -15.95
C LEU A 256 -22.79 -8.46 -15.41
N GLU A 257 -22.91 -9.60 -16.08
CA GLU A 257 -23.62 -10.76 -15.55
C GLU A 257 -22.85 -11.37 -14.38
N GLY A 258 -23.56 -11.67 -13.27
CA GLY A 258 -22.98 -12.25 -12.06
C GLY A 258 -22.53 -13.69 -12.28
N VAL A 259 -21.53 -14.09 -11.53
CA VAL A 259 -20.88 -15.40 -11.60
C VAL A 259 -20.78 -16.06 -10.22
N TYR A 260 -20.83 -17.38 -10.20
CA TYR A 260 -20.63 -18.17 -8.99
C TYR A 260 -19.19 -18.65 -8.86
N SER A 261 -18.74 -18.81 -7.62
CA SER A 261 -17.39 -19.29 -7.34
C SER A 261 -16.35 -18.50 -8.14
N SER A 262 -16.51 -17.19 -8.07
CA SER A 262 -15.85 -16.19 -8.89
C SER A 262 -14.56 -15.66 -8.25
N SER A 263 -13.76 -15.09 -9.10
CA SER A 263 -12.70 -14.15 -8.75
C SER A 263 -12.84 -12.91 -9.62
N VAL A 264 -12.63 -11.75 -9.02
CA VAL A 264 -12.61 -10.45 -9.72
C VAL A 264 -11.35 -9.71 -9.33
N ALA A 265 -10.80 -8.93 -10.26
CA ALA A 265 -9.64 -8.08 -10.02
C ALA A 265 -9.70 -6.82 -10.87
N TRP A 266 -9.28 -5.69 -10.30
CA TRP A 266 -9.02 -4.45 -11.02
C TRP A 266 -7.57 -4.41 -11.52
N GLY A 267 -7.34 -3.76 -12.67
CA GLY A 267 -6.02 -3.47 -13.21
C GLY A 267 -6.12 -2.80 -14.57
N ASP A 268 -5.29 -1.85 -14.86
CA ASP A 268 -5.19 -1.18 -16.15
C ASP A 268 -4.40 -2.08 -17.12
N TYR A 269 -5.11 -2.93 -17.92
CA TYR A 269 -4.44 -3.91 -18.78
C TYR A 269 -3.96 -3.34 -20.11
N ASP A 270 -4.55 -2.23 -20.58
CA ASP A 270 -4.18 -1.64 -21.89
C ASP A 270 -3.47 -0.28 -21.76
N ASN A 271 -3.13 0.09 -20.52
CA ASN A 271 -2.36 1.28 -20.17
C ASN A 271 -3.03 2.56 -20.70
N ASP A 272 -4.36 2.69 -20.50
CA ASP A 272 -5.10 3.90 -20.85
C ASP A 272 -5.45 4.78 -19.63
N GLY A 273 -5.11 4.29 -18.43
CA GLY A 273 -5.27 4.96 -17.14
C GLY A 273 -6.58 4.67 -16.44
N ASP A 274 -7.49 3.90 -17.05
CA ASP A 274 -8.75 3.49 -16.44
C ASP A 274 -8.64 2.05 -15.91
N LEU A 275 -9.16 1.76 -14.72
CA LEU A 275 -9.13 0.40 -14.17
C LEU A 275 -10.11 -0.51 -14.92
N ASP A 276 -9.59 -1.62 -15.44
CA ASP A 276 -10.32 -2.67 -16.12
C ASP A 276 -10.69 -3.82 -15.19
N ILE A 277 -11.60 -4.70 -15.64
CA ILE A 277 -12.07 -5.82 -14.84
C ILE A 277 -11.63 -7.15 -15.44
N LEU A 278 -10.92 -7.94 -14.64
CA LEU A 278 -10.75 -9.38 -14.86
C LEU A 278 -11.80 -10.14 -14.04
N VAL A 279 -12.59 -10.98 -14.70
CA VAL A 279 -13.60 -11.82 -14.02
C VAL A 279 -13.50 -13.26 -14.48
N THR A 280 -13.64 -14.19 -13.53
CA THR A 280 -13.71 -15.63 -13.81
C THR A 280 -14.70 -16.30 -12.88
N GLY A 281 -15.40 -17.33 -13.35
CA GLY A 281 -16.40 -18.05 -12.57
C GLY A 281 -17.40 -18.79 -13.45
N GLN A 282 -18.58 -19.08 -12.89
CA GLN A 282 -19.64 -19.79 -13.60
C GLN A 282 -20.91 -18.94 -13.73
N GLU A 283 -21.27 -18.57 -14.96
CA GLU A 283 -22.55 -17.91 -15.27
C GLU A 283 -23.76 -18.84 -15.04
N TYR A 284 -24.84 -18.31 -14.45
CA TYR A 284 -26.05 -19.05 -14.17
C TYR A 284 -27.15 -18.84 -15.22
N ARG A 285 -27.32 -17.62 -15.73
CA ARG A 285 -28.51 -17.19 -16.51
C ARG A 285 -28.67 -17.91 -17.85
N HIS A 286 -27.58 -18.36 -18.47
CA HIS A 286 -27.61 -19.01 -19.79
C HIS A 286 -27.25 -20.50 -19.75
N GLY A 287 -27.28 -21.14 -18.54
CA GLY A 287 -27.12 -22.59 -18.39
C GLY A 287 -25.77 -23.09 -17.90
N TYR A 288 -25.22 -22.55 -16.81
CA TYR A 288 -24.00 -23.00 -16.16
C TYR A 288 -22.77 -23.05 -17.10
N HIS A 289 -22.41 -21.93 -17.64
CA HIS A 289 -21.19 -21.80 -18.44
C HIS A 289 -20.06 -21.22 -17.61
N ASN A 290 -18.89 -21.86 -17.67
CA ASN A 290 -17.68 -21.26 -17.10
C ASN A 290 -17.24 -20.11 -17.99
N ILE A 291 -16.83 -19.00 -17.38
CA ILE A 291 -16.27 -17.84 -18.08
C ILE A 291 -14.93 -17.42 -17.45
N SER A 292 -14.11 -16.82 -18.29
CA SER A 292 -12.97 -16.00 -17.89
C SER A 292 -12.86 -14.88 -18.91
N LYS A 293 -13.04 -13.65 -18.47
CA LYS A 293 -13.18 -12.48 -19.36
C LYS A 293 -12.39 -11.30 -18.82
N VAL A 294 -11.97 -10.46 -19.73
CA VAL A 294 -11.46 -9.11 -19.44
C VAL A 294 -12.46 -8.11 -20.02
N TYR A 295 -12.84 -7.16 -19.21
CA TYR A 295 -13.70 -6.05 -19.64
C TYR A 295 -12.92 -4.76 -19.53
N ARG A 296 -12.75 -4.12 -20.70
CA ARG A 296 -12.13 -2.80 -20.78
C ARG A 296 -13.09 -1.74 -20.28
N ASN A 297 -12.57 -0.81 -19.49
CA ASN A 297 -13.26 0.37 -19.02
C ASN A 297 -13.08 1.52 -20.03
N ASP A 298 -14.13 1.89 -20.73
CA ASP A 298 -14.13 3.08 -21.59
C ASP A 298 -14.85 4.22 -20.86
N ALA A 299 -14.20 4.88 -19.87
CA ALA A 299 -14.76 5.96 -19.05
C ALA A 299 -16.11 5.54 -18.37
N GLY A 300 -16.12 4.42 -17.69
CA GLY A 300 -17.27 3.84 -16.99
C GLY A 300 -18.16 2.91 -17.83
N ALA A 301 -17.83 2.71 -19.11
CA ALA A 301 -18.53 1.75 -19.98
C ALA A 301 -17.66 0.49 -20.19
N PHE A 302 -18.06 -0.62 -19.60
CA PHE A 302 -17.28 -1.86 -19.65
C PHE A 302 -17.58 -2.71 -20.89
N VAL A 303 -16.54 -3.06 -21.66
CA VAL A 303 -16.62 -3.78 -22.93
C VAL A 303 -15.81 -5.08 -22.87
N ASP A 304 -16.48 -6.24 -23.10
CA ASP A 304 -15.79 -7.55 -23.21
C ASP A 304 -14.85 -7.53 -24.43
N ILE A 305 -13.53 -7.67 -24.19
CA ILE A 305 -12.52 -7.64 -25.25
C ILE A 305 -12.38 -8.98 -25.98
N GLY A 306 -13.02 -10.04 -25.49
CA GLY A 306 -12.88 -11.38 -26.07
C GLY A 306 -11.47 -11.96 -25.92
N ALA A 307 -10.86 -11.83 -24.74
CA ALA A 307 -9.45 -12.18 -24.47
C ALA A 307 -9.07 -13.65 -24.75
N GLY A 308 -10.05 -14.54 -24.97
CA GLY A 308 -9.79 -15.96 -25.31
C GLY A 308 -9.19 -16.79 -24.18
N LEU A 309 -9.45 -16.39 -22.94
CA LEU A 309 -8.98 -17.09 -21.74
C LEU A 309 -9.66 -18.46 -21.59
N GLY A 310 -9.02 -19.38 -20.88
CA GLY A 310 -9.60 -20.66 -20.53
C GLY A 310 -10.75 -20.50 -19.52
N CYS A 311 -12.00 -20.77 -19.93
CA CYS A 311 -13.18 -20.61 -19.07
C CYS A 311 -13.11 -21.53 -17.85
N ALA A 312 -13.00 -20.97 -16.64
CA ALA A 312 -12.79 -21.70 -15.39
C ALA A 312 -13.85 -21.37 -14.33
N GLN A 313 -14.14 -22.31 -13.45
CA GLN A 313 -14.91 -22.14 -12.23
C GLN A 313 -14.12 -22.57 -11.01
N ARG A 314 -14.53 -22.17 -9.81
CA ARG A 314 -13.76 -22.34 -8.56
C ARG A 314 -12.33 -21.88 -8.75
N SER A 315 -12.23 -20.76 -9.40
CA SER A 315 -11.05 -20.20 -9.99
C SER A 315 -10.53 -19.05 -9.14
N SER A 316 -9.26 -18.76 -9.32
CA SER A 316 -8.64 -17.53 -8.89
C SER A 316 -7.93 -16.91 -10.08
N ALA A 317 -8.00 -15.60 -10.20
CA ALA A 317 -7.34 -14.83 -11.24
C ALA A 317 -6.69 -13.59 -10.64
N ALA A 318 -5.51 -13.25 -11.13
CA ALA A 318 -4.74 -12.10 -10.66
C ALA A 318 -3.96 -11.47 -11.80
N TRP A 319 -3.85 -10.15 -11.75
CA TRP A 319 -2.98 -9.37 -12.61
C TRP A 319 -1.55 -9.32 -12.07
N GLY A 320 -0.55 -9.25 -12.95
CA GLY A 320 0.84 -9.02 -12.60
C GLY A 320 1.71 -8.99 -13.85
N ASP A 321 2.66 -8.11 -13.93
CA ASP A 321 3.66 -8.03 -15.00
C ASP A 321 4.77 -9.06 -14.71
N PHE A 322 4.62 -10.29 -15.24
CA PHE A 322 5.54 -11.39 -14.91
C PHE A 322 6.83 -11.39 -15.73
N ASP A 323 6.86 -10.66 -16.84
CA ASP A 323 8.05 -10.59 -17.70
C ASP A 323 8.64 -9.17 -17.81
N ASN A 324 8.17 -8.26 -16.96
CA ASN A 324 8.66 -6.89 -16.80
C ASN A 324 8.62 -6.07 -18.10
N ASP A 325 7.59 -6.30 -18.94
CA ASP A 325 7.43 -5.54 -20.19
C ASP A 325 6.53 -4.29 -20.02
N GLY A 326 5.98 -4.09 -18.82
CA GLY A 326 5.14 -2.96 -18.44
C GLY A 326 3.66 -3.16 -18.70
N ASP A 327 3.25 -4.35 -19.13
CA ASP A 327 1.86 -4.71 -19.39
C ASP A 327 1.36 -5.71 -18.34
N LEU A 328 0.15 -5.53 -17.82
CA LEU A 328 -0.42 -6.49 -16.86
C LEU A 328 -0.79 -7.79 -17.54
N ASP A 329 -0.22 -8.89 -17.07
CA ASP A 329 -0.50 -10.26 -17.46
C ASP A 329 -1.50 -10.93 -16.53
N ILE A 330 -2.00 -12.11 -16.92
CA ILE A 330 -3.02 -12.83 -16.14
C ILE A 330 -2.49 -14.18 -15.67
N LEU A 331 -2.51 -14.41 -14.36
CA LEU A 331 -2.45 -15.74 -13.78
C LEU A 331 -3.87 -16.24 -13.53
N LEU A 332 -4.22 -17.40 -14.10
CA LEU A 332 -5.56 -18.00 -14.02
C LEU A 332 -5.48 -19.45 -13.60
N THR A 333 -6.29 -19.81 -12.60
CA THR A 333 -6.44 -21.18 -12.13
C THR A 333 -7.91 -21.61 -12.13
N GLY A 334 -8.18 -22.90 -12.00
CA GLY A 334 -9.55 -23.40 -11.81
C GLY A 334 -9.86 -24.64 -12.60
N TYR A 335 -11.14 -25.03 -12.55
CA TYR A 335 -11.66 -26.22 -13.25
C TYR A 335 -12.35 -25.82 -14.56
N THR A 336 -11.87 -26.36 -15.66
CA THR A 336 -12.43 -26.18 -17.01
C THR A 336 -13.14 -27.45 -17.48
N SER A 337 -13.82 -27.38 -18.62
CA SER A 337 -14.40 -28.57 -19.29
C SER A 337 -13.34 -29.61 -19.70
N PHE A 338 -12.07 -29.26 -19.70
CA PHE A 338 -10.93 -30.12 -20.08
C PHE A 338 -10.06 -30.54 -18.89
N GLY A 339 -10.45 -30.20 -17.67
CA GLY A 339 -9.71 -30.49 -16.42
C GLY A 339 -9.22 -29.25 -15.71
N LEU A 340 -8.35 -29.47 -14.71
CA LEU A 340 -7.76 -28.42 -13.89
C LEU A 340 -6.70 -27.64 -14.69
N ILE A 341 -6.67 -26.33 -14.49
CA ILE A 341 -5.64 -25.47 -15.10
C ILE A 341 -4.98 -24.59 -14.05
N SER A 342 -3.72 -24.25 -14.32
CA SER A 342 -3.00 -23.08 -13.79
C SER A 342 -2.12 -22.55 -14.92
N LYS A 343 -2.43 -21.35 -15.39
CA LYS A 343 -1.79 -20.76 -16.59
C LYS A 343 -1.49 -19.30 -16.38
N VAL A 344 -0.36 -18.90 -16.90
CA VAL A 344 -0.02 -17.49 -17.15
C VAL A 344 -0.38 -17.16 -18.59
N TYR A 345 -1.08 -16.08 -18.81
CA TYR A 345 -1.42 -15.52 -20.11
C TYR A 345 -0.70 -14.19 -20.25
N ARG A 346 0.19 -14.13 -21.23
CA ARG A 346 0.91 -12.91 -21.55
C ARG A 346 -0.01 -11.93 -22.27
N ASN A 347 -0.01 -10.69 -21.83
CA ASN A 347 -0.59 -9.56 -22.53
C ASN A 347 0.30 -9.20 -23.73
N LEU A 348 -0.32 -8.76 -24.80
CA LEU A 348 0.38 -8.37 -26.04
C LEU A 348 -0.10 -6.99 -26.50
N THR A 349 -0.52 -6.14 -25.57
CA THR A 349 -0.87 -4.76 -25.90
C THR A 349 0.35 -4.04 -26.48
N SER A 350 0.12 -3.02 -27.28
CA SER A 350 1.20 -2.23 -27.87
C SER A 350 1.39 -0.88 -27.20
N THR A 351 0.55 -0.56 -26.24
CA THR A 351 0.64 0.67 -25.47
C THR A 351 1.59 0.40 -24.30
N ALA A 352 2.74 1.02 -24.31
CA ALA A 352 3.69 0.87 -23.21
C ALA A 352 3.27 1.75 -22.03
N ASN A 353 3.23 1.20 -20.82
CA ASN A 353 3.09 1.99 -19.61
C ASN A 353 4.37 2.78 -19.31
N THR A 354 4.23 3.97 -18.75
CA THR A 354 5.35 4.78 -18.27
C THR A 354 5.22 4.98 -16.76
N PRO A 355 6.26 4.69 -15.95
CA PRO A 355 6.17 4.89 -14.50
C PRO A 355 5.79 6.32 -14.14
N PRO A 356 4.99 6.54 -13.10
CA PRO A 356 4.66 7.88 -12.59
C PRO A 356 5.89 8.71 -12.23
N SER A 357 5.74 10.04 -12.19
CA SER A 357 6.75 10.90 -11.59
C SER A 357 6.85 10.66 -10.08
N ALA A 358 8.06 10.79 -9.52
CA ALA A 358 8.20 10.74 -8.06
C ALA A 358 7.45 11.90 -7.40
N PRO A 359 6.77 11.69 -6.24
CA PRO A 359 6.15 12.76 -5.45
C PRO A 359 7.14 13.86 -5.07
N THR A 360 6.64 15.09 -4.88
CA THR A 360 7.48 16.26 -4.59
C THR A 360 7.04 16.95 -3.30
N ASN A 361 7.81 17.97 -2.86
CA ASN A 361 7.53 18.80 -1.69
C ASN A 361 7.28 18.00 -0.40
N LEU A 362 8.04 16.93 -0.22
CA LEU A 362 7.97 16.06 0.94
C LEU A 362 8.14 16.81 2.25
N SER A 363 7.24 16.61 3.20
CA SER A 363 7.31 17.23 4.53
C SER A 363 6.87 16.24 5.61
N VAL A 364 7.35 16.44 6.84
CA VAL A 364 6.94 15.66 8.00
C VAL A 364 6.66 16.58 9.17
N HIS A 365 5.55 16.35 9.85
CA HIS A 365 5.17 17.01 11.09
C HIS A 365 5.23 16.02 12.24
N LEU A 366 6.00 16.33 13.29
CA LEU A 366 6.15 15.47 14.47
C LEU A 366 5.40 16.05 15.67
N SER A 367 4.61 15.22 16.35
CA SER A 367 3.90 15.55 17.59
C SER A 367 3.97 14.38 18.58
N GLY A 368 4.97 14.39 19.46
CA GLY A 368 5.25 13.23 20.34
C GLY A 368 5.76 12.03 19.53
N SER A 369 5.09 10.89 19.63
CA SER A 369 5.35 9.70 18.82
C SER A 369 4.67 9.75 17.44
N ALA A 370 3.66 10.60 17.26
CA ALA A 370 2.97 10.71 16.00
C ALA A 370 3.78 11.52 14.98
N ALA A 371 3.94 10.98 13.79
CA ALA A 371 4.49 11.63 12.61
C ALA A 371 3.38 11.74 11.56
N THR A 372 3.25 12.87 10.90
CA THR A 372 2.41 13.01 9.71
C THR A 372 3.34 13.33 8.54
N PHE A 373 3.47 12.38 7.63
CA PHE A 373 4.22 12.52 6.39
C PHE A 373 3.29 13.13 5.35
N SER A 374 3.78 14.02 4.48
CA SER A 374 2.96 14.67 3.46
C SER A 374 3.80 15.01 2.24
N TRP A 375 3.18 14.99 1.07
CA TRP A 375 3.81 15.26 -0.22
C TRP A 375 2.80 15.90 -1.18
N ASP A 376 3.30 16.48 -2.27
CA ASP A 376 2.44 16.93 -3.36
C ASP A 376 2.12 15.77 -4.29
N PRO A 377 0.92 15.73 -4.90
CA PRO A 377 0.53 14.70 -5.86
C PRO A 377 1.55 14.53 -6.98
N ALA A 378 1.76 13.28 -7.38
CA ALA A 378 2.53 12.92 -8.56
C ALA A 378 1.74 13.16 -9.86
N THR A 379 2.42 13.02 -10.99
CA THR A 379 1.81 13.04 -12.31
C THR A 379 2.25 11.82 -13.09
N ASP A 380 1.39 11.36 -13.95
CA ASP A 380 1.63 10.27 -14.88
C ASP A 380 1.12 10.65 -16.27
N ALA A 381 1.55 9.89 -17.29
CA ALA A 381 1.14 10.14 -18.66
C ALA A 381 -0.19 9.43 -18.97
N GLU A 382 -0.39 8.27 -18.38
CA GLU A 382 -1.51 7.36 -18.58
C GLU A 382 -2.57 7.53 -17.49
N THR A 383 -2.19 7.33 -16.23
CA THR A 383 -3.09 7.43 -15.07
C THR A 383 -3.29 8.88 -14.63
N PRO A 384 -4.52 9.38 -14.52
CA PRO A 384 -4.80 10.71 -13.96
C PRO A 384 -4.23 10.85 -12.54
N SER A 385 -3.79 12.05 -12.18
CA SER A 385 -3.13 12.28 -10.89
C SER A 385 -4.00 11.94 -9.67
N ALA A 386 -5.32 11.98 -9.78
CA ALA A 386 -6.23 11.58 -8.71
C ALA A 386 -6.34 10.05 -8.57
N GLY A 387 -6.19 9.29 -9.67
CA GLY A 387 -6.17 7.82 -9.66
C GLY A 387 -4.84 7.21 -9.20
N LEU A 388 -3.78 8.03 -9.01
CA LEU A 388 -2.51 7.51 -8.49
C LEU A 388 -2.62 7.18 -7.00
N THR A 389 -2.06 6.05 -6.61
CA THR A 389 -1.88 5.68 -5.20
C THR A 389 -0.45 5.95 -4.74
N TYR A 390 -0.21 5.94 -3.42
CA TYR A 390 1.11 6.26 -2.88
C TYR A 390 1.60 5.18 -1.93
N ASN A 391 2.91 5.04 -1.88
CA ASN A 391 3.59 3.99 -1.15
C ASN A 391 4.70 4.59 -0.29
N LEU A 392 4.42 4.72 1.00
CA LEU A 392 5.32 5.25 2.01
C LEU A 392 6.23 4.15 2.55
N ARG A 393 7.51 4.45 2.72
CA ARG A 393 8.42 3.66 3.56
C ARG A 393 9.11 4.51 4.60
N VAL A 394 9.34 3.93 5.77
CA VAL A 394 10.01 4.57 6.89
C VAL A 394 10.99 3.60 7.53
N GLY A 395 12.21 4.04 7.79
CA GLY A 395 13.22 3.20 8.40
C GLY A 395 14.22 3.97 9.25
N THR A 396 15.16 3.25 9.85
CA THR A 396 16.25 3.78 10.69
C THR A 396 17.52 4.01 9.91
N THR A 397 17.57 3.56 8.66
CA THR A 397 18.70 3.71 7.74
C THR A 397 18.27 4.42 6.45
N PRO A 398 19.18 5.08 5.71
CA PRO A 398 18.82 5.69 4.44
C PRO A 398 18.28 4.66 3.44
N GLY A 399 16.99 4.73 3.12
CA GLY A 399 16.31 3.81 2.21
C GLY A 399 15.86 2.52 2.83
N GLY A 400 15.97 2.40 4.15
CA GLY A 400 15.38 1.32 4.91
C GLY A 400 13.89 1.50 5.12
N ASP A 401 13.24 0.44 5.53
CA ASP A 401 11.81 0.25 5.73
C ASP A 401 11.49 -0.48 7.05
N GLU A 402 12.45 -0.51 7.97
CA GLU A 402 12.39 -1.24 9.24
C GLU A 402 11.28 -0.76 10.21
N ILE A 403 10.49 0.24 9.82
CA ILE A 403 9.36 0.78 10.60
C ILE A 403 8.05 0.70 9.81
N CYS A 404 8.09 0.92 8.51
CA CYS A 404 6.95 0.81 7.63
C CYS A 404 7.46 0.37 6.26
N SER A 405 7.15 -0.85 5.89
CA SER A 405 7.58 -1.43 4.63
C SER A 405 6.71 -0.93 3.48
N ALA A 406 7.39 -0.53 2.41
CA ALA A 406 6.73 -0.20 1.16
C ALA A 406 6.48 -1.44 0.28
N MET A 407 6.94 -2.62 0.67
CA MET A 407 6.94 -3.82 -0.17
C MET A 407 7.42 -3.50 -1.60
N ALA A 408 8.54 -2.80 -1.67
CA ALA A 408 9.16 -2.36 -2.90
C ALA A 408 10.68 -2.32 -2.77
N SER A 409 11.38 -2.73 -3.82
CA SER A 409 12.84 -2.69 -3.87
C SER A 409 13.39 -1.27 -3.68
N PRO A 410 14.67 -1.10 -3.35
CA PRO A 410 15.28 0.23 -3.26
C PRO A 410 15.23 1.04 -4.56
N THR A 411 15.04 0.39 -5.70
CA THR A 411 14.93 1.03 -7.01
C THR A 411 13.52 1.51 -7.34
N GLY A 412 12.52 1.08 -6.57
CA GLY A 412 11.10 1.39 -6.77
C GLY A 412 10.30 0.28 -7.44
N TYR A 413 10.94 -0.88 -7.75
CA TYR A 413 10.21 -2.05 -8.23
C TYR A 413 9.27 -2.57 -7.14
N ARG A 414 8.01 -2.82 -7.50
CA ARG A 414 6.97 -3.30 -6.59
C ARG A 414 7.12 -4.80 -6.36
N LEU A 415 7.24 -5.22 -5.10
CA LEU A 415 7.31 -6.66 -4.76
C LEU A 415 5.96 -7.35 -4.89
N ILE A 416 4.86 -6.61 -4.90
CA ILE A 416 3.50 -7.11 -5.12
C ILE A 416 2.75 -6.17 -6.06
N PRO A 417 1.92 -6.69 -7.00
CA PRO A 417 1.06 -5.87 -7.83
C PRO A 417 -0.21 -5.47 -7.05
N ALA A 418 -0.12 -4.34 -6.36
CA ALA A 418 -1.19 -3.81 -5.52
C ALA A 418 -1.08 -2.29 -5.41
N MET A 419 -2.15 -1.65 -4.99
CA MET A 419 -2.16 -0.22 -4.65
C MET A 419 -1.07 0.10 -3.61
N GLY A 420 -0.66 1.36 -3.55
CA GLY A 420 0.25 1.85 -2.51
C GLY A 420 -0.35 1.76 -1.10
N ASN A 421 0.49 1.62 -0.08
CA ASN A 421 0.05 1.42 1.31
C ASN A 421 -0.67 2.62 1.95
N THR A 422 -0.67 3.79 1.29
CA THR A 422 -1.43 4.97 1.72
C THR A 422 -2.61 5.28 0.79
N ASN A 423 -2.98 4.35 -0.09
CA ASN A 423 -4.03 4.53 -1.11
C ASN A 423 -3.85 5.87 -1.87
N HIS A 424 -4.90 6.64 -2.14
CA HIS A 424 -4.85 7.92 -2.86
C HIS A 424 -4.40 9.10 -1.98
N TYR A 425 -4.21 8.86 -0.68
CA TYR A 425 -3.94 9.93 0.27
C TYR A 425 -2.48 10.44 0.16
N THR A 426 -2.32 11.75 0.09
CA THR A 426 -1.01 12.43 -0.01
C THR A 426 -0.47 12.87 1.35
N SER A 427 -1.01 12.31 2.42
CA SER A 427 -0.58 12.52 3.80
C SER A 427 -0.83 11.24 4.59
N CYS A 428 0.13 10.77 5.35
CA CYS A 428 0.03 9.53 6.13
C CYS A 428 0.41 9.80 7.58
N PRO A 429 -0.49 9.59 8.55
CA PRO A 429 -0.11 9.53 9.96
C PRO A 429 0.59 8.21 10.24
N LEU A 430 1.63 8.24 11.07
CA LEU A 430 2.33 7.04 11.52
C LEU A 430 2.79 7.22 12.97
N THR A 431 2.64 6.19 13.79
CA THR A 431 3.11 6.16 15.16
C THR A 431 4.53 5.59 15.22
N LEU A 432 5.52 6.45 15.42
CA LEU A 432 6.92 6.04 15.45
C LEU A 432 7.28 5.35 16.77
N PRO A 433 8.14 4.31 16.76
CA PRO A 433 8.60 3.60 17.94
C PRO A 433 9.22 4.51 19.01
N GLN A 434 8.98 4.20 20.28
CA GLN A 434 9.56 4.93 21.42
C GLN A 434 10.59 4.06 22.18
N PRO A 435 11.68 4.66 22.75
CA PRO A 435 12.02 6.08 22.75
C PRO A 435 12.43 6.59 21.37
N PHE A 436 12.03 7.80 21.05
CA PHE A 436 12.37 8.43 19.78
C PHE A 436 13.89 8.61 19.64
N THR A 437 14.54 7.73 18.90
CA THR A 437 15.99 7.75 18.66
C THR A 437 16.29 8.01 17.18
N PRO A 438 16.25 9.28 16.76
CA PRO A 438 16.52 9.65 15.38
C PRO A 438 17.98 9.43 14.97
N PRO A 439 18.28 9.41 13.65
CA PRO A 439 17.41 9.84 12.54
C PRO A 439 16.47 8.74 12.05
N TYR A 440 15.25 9.12 11.66
CA TYR A 440 14.40 8.30 10.82
C TYR A 440 14.51 8.80 9.38
N TYR A 441 14.49 7.87 8.45
CA TYR A 441 14.54 8.14 7.02
C TYR A 441 13.22 7.71 6.40
N TRP A 442 12.73 8.47 5.46
CA TRP A 442 11.49 8.13 4.79
C TRP A 442 11.52 8.58 3.33
N SER A 443 10.75 7.93 2.53
CA SER A 443 10.53 8.28 1.14
C SER A 443 9.18 7.73 0.68
N VAL A 444 8.68 8.26 -0.40
CA VAL A 444 7.40 7.88 -0.98
C VAL A 444 7.55 7.71 -2.48
N GLN A 445 6.85 6.74 -3.05
CA GLN A 445 6.67 6.57 -4.49
C GLN A 445 5.19 6.70 -4.85
N ALA A 446 4.87 7.08 -6.08
CA ALA A 446 3.54 6.96 -6.65
C ALA A 446 3.41 5.61 -7.35
N VAL A 447 2.20 5.07 -7.41
CA VAL A 447 1.86 3.81 -8.07
C VAL A 447 0.66 4.04 -8.97
N ASP A 448 0.72 3.60 -10.22
CA ASP A 448 -0.32 3.73 -11.24
C ASP A 448 -1.32 2.58 -11.25
N GLY A 449 -2.28 2.60 -12.18
CA GLY A 449 -3.31 1.58 -12.36
C GLY A 449 -2.79 0.23 -12.84
N ALA A 450 -1.60 0.19 -13.45
CA ALA A 450 -0.88 -1.02 -13.83
C ALA A 450 0.07 -1.51 -12.70
N PHE A 451 -0.02 -0.94 -11.50
CA PHE A 451 0.79 -1.24 -10.32
C PHE A 451 2.29 -0.96 -10.47
N VAL A 452 2.69 -0.15 -11.43
CA VAL A 452 4.08 0.27 -11.61
C VAL A 452 4.40 1.42 -10.67
N GLY A 453 5.50 1.29 -9.93
CA GLY A 453 5.97 2.31 -8.99
C GLY A 453 6.90 3.33 -9.63
N SER A 454 6.74 4.60 -9.26
CA SER A 454 7.77 5.61 -9.55
C SER A 454 9.08 5.30 -8.82
N ALA A 455 10.17 5.95 -9.20
CA ALA A 455 11.31 6.04 -8.30
C ALA A 455 10.87 6.67 -6.96
N PHE A 456 11.47 6.22 -5.85
CA PHE A 456 11.22 6.87 -4.57
C PHE A 456 11.69 8.32 -4.59
N ALA A 457 10.85 9.23 -4.09
CA ALA A 457 11.23 10.61 -3.87
C ALA A 457 12.46 10.73 -2.97
N SER A 458 13.20 11.83 -3.10
CA SER A 458 14.46 12.05 -2.37
C SER A 458 14.28 11.82 -0.87
N LYS A 459 15.15 11.01 -0.29
CA LYS A 459 15.13 10.58 1.11
C LYS A 459 15.33 11.76 2.05
N ILE A 460 14.39 11.98 2.96
CA ILE A 460 14.44 13.04 3.97
C ILE A 460 14.51 12.38 5.35
N SER A 461 15.38 12.89 6.23
CA SER A 461 15.38 12.49 7.64
C SER A 461 14.23 13.18 8.38
N ALA A 462 13.42 12.44 9.14
CA ALA A 462 12.31 12.95 9.94
C ALA A 462 12.72 13.99 11.01
N ASN A 463 14.02 14.16 11.27
CA ASN A 463 14.57 15.19 12.16
C ASN A 463 14.84 16.53 11.48
N GLN A 464 14.64 16.65 10.20
CA GLN A 464 14.84 17.90 9.47
C GLN A 464 13.50 18.42 8.97
N VAL A 465 13.15 19.63 9.38
CA VAL A 465 12.12 20.42 8.73
C VAL A 465 12.41 20.42 7.22
N ALA A 466 11.43 20.04 6.43
CA ALA A 466 11.53 19.90 4.98
C ALA A 466 12.40 21.01 4.35
N GLY A 467 13.50 20.64 3.79
CA GLY A 467 14.36 21.54 3.03
C GLY A 467 14.09 21.35 1.54
N VAL A 468 13.75 22.43 0.90
CA VAL A 468 13.62 22.72 -0.54
C VAL A 468 13.87 21.56 -1.52
N PRO A 469 12.96 21.27 -2.47
CA PRO A 469 13.08 20.19 -3.47
C PRO A 469 14.30 20.38 -4.37
N GLY A 470 15.01 19.29 -4.62
CA GLY A 470 15.93 19.19 -5.76
C GLY A 470 17.42 19.29 -5.47
N GLN A 471 17.90 18.82 -4.32
CA GLN A 471 19.34 18.60 -4.16
C GLN A 471 19.62 17.24 -3.51
N GLU A 472 20.36 16.41 -4.26
CA GLU A 472 21.05 15.24 -3.70
C GLU A 472 21.84 15.69 -2.44
N ASP A 473 21.82 14.89 -1.37
CA ASP A 473 22.65 15.08 -0.17
C ASP A 473 24.14 14.83 -0.50
N THR A 474 24.66 15.58 -1.45
CA THR A 474 26.11 15.72 -1.59
C THR A 474 26.58 16.64 -0.48
N ILE A 475 27.45 16.14 0.41
CA ILE A 475 28.17 17.00 1.36
C ILE A 475 28.72 18.19 0.57
N PRO A 476 28.33 19.43 0.91
CA PRO A 476 28.79 20.61 0.17
C PRO A 476 30.28 20.62 0.06
N THR A 477 30.82 20.96 -1.10
CA THR A 477 32.27 20.98 -1.33
C THR A 477 32.95 22.22 -0.75
N ALA A 478 32.16 23.24 -0.35
CA ALA A 478 32.66 24.49 0.21
C ALA A 478 31.71 25.06 1.27
N PHE A 479 32.23 25.82 2.22
CA PHE A 479 31.42 26.65 3.12
C PHE A 479 30.67 27.70 2.32
N ALA A 480 29.36 27.89 2.58
CA ALA A 480 28.57 28.95 1.99
C ALA A 480 27.49 29.43 2.97
N ILE A 481 27.02 30.65 2.82
CA ILE A 481 25.75 31.13 3.37
C ILE A 481 24.89 31.61 2.20
N HIS A 482 23.63 31.17 2.15
CA HIS A 482 22.72 31.49 1.07
C HIS A 482 21.81 32.68 1.45
N SER A 483 21.18 33.30 0.46
CA SER A 483 20.18 34.32 0.72
C SER A 483 19.02 33.71 1.50
N ASN A 484 18.47 34.47 2.46
CA ASN A 484 17.29 34.05 3.21
C ASN A 484 16.05 34.01 2.30
N ALA A 485 15.15 33.10 2.62
CA ALA A 485 13.86 32.97 1.95
C ALA A 485 12.70 32.89 2.99
N PRO A 486 11.64 33.68 2.78
CA PRO A 486 11.49 34.79 1.81
C PRO A 486 12.42 35.98 2.09
N ASN A 487 12.71 36.79 1.08
CA ASN A 487 13.41 38.08 1.20
C ASN A 487 12.92 39.06 0.11
N PRO A 488 12.16 40.11 0.41
CA PRO A 488 11.76 40.58 1.76
C PRO A 488 10.88 39.58 2.52
N PHE A 489 10.85 39.69 3.88
CA PHE A 489 10.10 38.77 4.75
C PHE A 489 9.25 39.51 5.81
N ASN A 490 8.20 38.82 6.32
CA ASN A 490 7.29 39.35 7.35
C ASN A 490 6.71 38.22 8.22
N PRO A 491 6.99 38.17 9.52
CA PRO A 491 8.23 38.59 10.18
C PRO A 491 9.29 37.49 10.16
N ARG A 492 9.01 36.34 9.56
CA ARG A 492 9.82 35.12 9.63
C ARG A 492 10.56 34.85 8.31
N THR A 493 11.80 34.38 8.42
CA THR A 493 12.61 33.96 7.28
C THR A 493 13.55 32.84 7.66
N THR A 494 13.94 32.00 6.69
CA THR A 494 14.90 30.92 6.84
C THR A 494 16.22 31.29 6.18
N ILE A 495 17.33 31.06 6.87
CA ILE A 495 18.70 31.26 6.39
C ILE A 495 19.35 29.90 6.22
N SER A 496 19.76 29.53 5.00
CA SER A 496 20.45 28.28 4.70
C SER A 496 21.97 28.51 4.61
N TYR A 497 22.75 27.52 5.05
CA TYR A 497 24.21 27.55 4.95
C TYR A 497 24.81 26.15 4.78
N ASP A 498 25.96 26.07 4.13
CA ASP A 498 26.64 24.85 3.76
C ASP A 498 27.91 24.62 4.56
N LEU A 499 28.11 23.40 5.05
CA LEU A 499 29.31 22.95 5.79
C LEU A 499 29.94 21.77 5.05
N PRO A 500 31.11 21.90 4.41
CA PRO A 500 31.77 20.79 3.73
C PRO A 500 32.43 19.78 4.69
N ARG A 501 32.47 20.09 5.97
CA ARG A 501 32.99 19.27 7.06
C ARG A 501 32.40 19.75 8.38
N ASP A 502 32.49 18.92 9.39
CA ASP A 502 32.11 19.28 10.76
C ASP A 502 32.83 20.55 11.19
N ALA A 503 32.08 21.51 11.72
CA ALA A 503 32.60 22.80 12.10
C ALA A 503 31.91 23.39 13.33
N ARG A 504 32.66 24.22 14.08
CA ARG A 504 32.05 25.03 15.13
C ARG A 504 31.45 26.27 14.50
N VAL A 505 30.10 26.39 14.58
CA VAL A 505 29.31 27.39 13.85
C VAL A 505 28.76 28.46 14.78
N ARG A 506 28.90 29.72 14.35
CA ARG A 506 28.17 30.87 14.89
C ARG A 506 27.38 31.52 13.76
N LEU A 507 26.10 31.75 13.99
CA LEU A 507 25.23 32.44 13.05
C LEU A 507 24.51 33.57 13.79
N GLY A 508 24.77 34.82 13.40
CA GLY A 508 24.22 35.99 14.08
C GLY A 508 23.56 36.97 13.11
N VAL A 509 22.49 37.59 13.57
CA VAL A 509 21.80 38.69 12.88
C VAL A 509 22.27 40.04 13.44
N TYR A 510 22.61 40.96 12.55
CA TYR A 510 23.13 42.29 12.86
C TYR A 510 22.33 43.40 12.18
N ASP A 511 22.26 44.56 12.80
CA ASP A 511 21.66 45.78 12.19
C ASP A 511 22.67 46.46 11.23
N ILE A 512 22.20 47.54 10.56
CA ILE A 512 23.02 48.32 9.63
C ILE A 512 24.25 48.99 10.26
N ALA A 513 24.26 49.14 11.57
CA ALA A 513 25.40 49.68 12.33
C ALA A 513 26.39 48.58 12.80
N GLY A 514 26.12 47.31 12.42
CA GLY A 514 26.93 46.14 12.80
C GLY A 514 26.71 45.69 14.24
N ARG A 515 25.69 46.16 14.93
CA ARG A 515 25.36 45.73 16.30
C ARG A 515 24.62 44.41 16.24
N LEU A 516 24.98 43.45 17.12
CA LEU A 516 24.30 42.18 17.23
C LEU A 516 22.84 42.37 17.65
N VAL A 517 21.90 41.85 16.84
CA VAL A 517 20.46 41.82 17.10
C VAL A 517 20.07 40.51 17.77
N ARG A 518 20.50 39.39 17.20
CA ARG A 518 20.24 38.05 17.74
C ARG A 518 21.28 37.03 17.30
N MET A 519 21.68 36.13 18.20
CA MET A 519 22.39 34.90 17.83
C MET A 519 21.39 33.81 17.52
N LEU A 520 21.49 33.20 16.35
CA LEU A 520 20.68 32.06 15.92
C LEU A 520 21.39 30.73 16.24
N VAL A 521 22.74 30.71 16.09
CA VAL A 521 23.58 29.57 16.46
C VAL A 521 24.76 30.08 17.28
N THR A 522 25.01 29.53 18.48
CA THR A 522 25.92 30.10 19.50
C THR A 522 27.26 29.39 19.61
N GLY A 523 27.83 28.92 18.53
CA GLY A 523 29.18 28.27 18.55
C GLY A 523 29.11 26.80 18.89
N GLN A 524 28.12 26.12 18.41
CA GLN A 524 27.92 24.66 18.54
C GLN A 524 28.75 23.93 17.47
N GLN A 525 29.19 22.69 17.79
CA GLN A 525 29.74 21.78 16.80
C GLN A 525 28.59 21.24 15.95
N ILE A 526 28.63 21.46 14.66
CA ILE A 526 27.60 21.03 13.70
C ILE A 526 28.26 20.14 12.65
N ALA A 527 27.62 19.01 12.35
CA ALA A 527 28.10 18.06 11.34
C ALA A 527 28.05 18.66 9.93
N ALA A 528 28.86 18.12 9.03
CA ALA A 528 28.87 18.44 7.61
C ALA A 528 27.47 18.34 7.00
N GLY A 529 27.25 19.05 5.88
CA GLY A 529 25.96 19.08 5.17
C GLY A 529 25.37 20.49 5.07
N ARG A 530 24.21 20.61 4.39
CA ARG A 530 23.41 21.82 4.33
C ARG A 530 22.63 21.99 5.63
N ARG A 531 22.57 23.22 6.16
CA ARG A 531 21.93 23.55 7.44
C ARG A 531 21.05 24.79 7.30
N GLN A 532 20.08 24.93 8.21
CA GLN A 532 19.15 26.06 8.21
C GLN A 532 18.98 26.64 9.62
N ALA A 533 18.63 27.92 9.67
CA ALA A 533 18.24 28.61 10.89
C ALA A 533 17.12 29.62 10.59
N VAL A 534 16.15 29.69 11.48
CA VAL A 534 15.00 30.58 11.32
C VAL A 534 15.17 31.83 12.17
N TRP A 535 14.88 32.99 11.59
CA TRP A 535 14.73 34.24 12.31
C TRP A 535 13.32 34.77 12.23
N ASP A 536 12.73 35.08 13.38
CA ASP A 536 11.35 35.54 13.59
C ASP A 536 11.20 37.08 13.65
N GLY A 537 12.22 37.82 13.26
CA GLY A 537 12.21 39.29 13.32
C GLY A 537 12.25 39.86 14.74
N ARG A 538 12.80 39.11 15.71
CA ARG A 538 12.96 39.51 17.11
C ARG A 538 14.42 39.61 17.51
N ASP A 539 14.70 40.50 18.49
CA ASP A 539 16.02 40.62 19.10
C ASP A 539 16.30 39.53 20.15
N GLY A 540 17.48 39.56 20.74
CA GLY A 540 17.90 38.57 21.78
C GLY A 540 17.06 38.64 23.07
N THR A 541 16.24 39.67 23.26
CA THR A 541 15.30 39.81 24.39
C THR A 541 13.87 39.39 24.03
N GLY A 542 13.63 38.97 22.77
CA GLY A 542 12.33 38.55 22.28
C GLY A 542 11.45 39.71 21.79
N ARG A 543 11.94 40.97 21.74
CA ARG A 543 11.21 42.13 21.22
C ARG A 543 11.29 42.16 19.69
N ALA A 544 10.16 42.46 19.05
CA ALA A 544 10.11 42.66 17.61
C ALA A 544 10.97 43.88 17.18
N VAL A 545 11.85 43.66 16.20
CA VAL A 545 12.68 44.72 15.64
C VAL A 545 11.95 45.49 14.54
N ALA A 546 12.41 46.72 14.19
CA ALA A 546 11.78 47.54 13.16
C ALA A 546 11.94 46.96 11.75
N SER A 547 11.02 47.34 10.82
CA SER A 547 11.23 47.11 9.39
C SER A 547 12.54 47.75 8.93
N GLY A 548 13.29 47.07 8.08
CA GLY A 548 14.60 47.56 7.62
C GLY A 548 15.52 46.48 7.10
N VAL A 549 16.77 46.89 6.84
CA VAL A 549 17.83 45.98 6.36
C VAL A 549 18.61 45.43 7.54
N TYR A 550 18.83 44.14 7.53
CA TYR A 550 19.63 43.38 8.48
C TYR A 550 20.68 42.56 7.74
N PHE A 551 21.69 42.10 8.46
CA PHE A 551 22.75 41.26 7.93
C PHE A 551 22.85 39.96 8.75
N CYS A 552 22.84 38.82 8.09
CA CYS A 552 23.14 37.57 8.74
C CYS A 552 24.57 37.15 8.44
N ARG A 553 25.37 36.87 9.49
CA ARG A 553 26.78 36.49 9.40
C ARG A 553 26.97 35.06 9.88
N LEU A 554 27.56 34.25 9.01
CA LEU A 554 28.03 32.91 9.31
C LEU A 554 29.52 32.93 9.64
N GLU A 555 29.91 32.29 10.72
CA GLU A 555 31.30 31.99 11.09
C GLU A 555 31.40 30.47 11.32
N ALA A 556 32.23 29.76 10.53
CA ALA A 556 32.43 28.32 10.62
C ALA A 556 33.92 27.96 10.43
N GLY A 557 34.61 27.68 11.53
CA GLY A 557 36.10 27.60 11.53
C GLY A 557 36.71 28.92 11.08
N ASP A 558 37.54 28.89 10.02
CA ASP A 558 38.17 30.08 9.42
C ASP A 558 37.27 30.78 8.38
N TYR A 559 36.10 30.20 8.04
CA TYR A 559 35.19 30.76 7.07
C TYR A 559 34.28 31.83 7.71
N ARG A 560 34.14 32.94 7.00
CA ARG A 560 33.21 34.01 7.39
C ARG A 560 32.54 34.61 6.16
N ALA A 561 31.22 34.69 6.19
CA ALA A 561 30.40 35.32 5.12
C ALA A 561 29.19 36.02 5.71
N THR A 562 28.62 36.95 4.92
CA THR A 562 27.45 37.74 5.33
C THR A 562 26.47 37.90 4.19
N VAL A 563 25.17 37.76 4.47
CA VAL A 563 24.08 38.01 3.53
C VAL A 563 23.17 39.11 4.04
N ARG A 564 22.57 39.86 3.10
CA ARG A 564 21.64 40.96 3.39
C ARG A 564 20.20 40.45 3.41
N MET A 565 19.43 40.84 4.40
CA MET A 565 18.03 40.50 4.60
C MET A 565 17.18 41.75 4.73
N THR A 566 15.95 41.74 4.23
CA THR A 566 15.02 42.88 4.31
C THR A 566 13.74 42.46 5.03
N LEU A 567 13.52 43.01 6.24
CA LEU A 567 12.31 42.79 7.02
C LEU A 567 11.28 43.88 6.65
N VAL A 568 10.07 43.49 6.30
CA VAL A 568 8.90 44.32 6.03
C VAL A 568 7.79 43.92 7.00
N LYS A 569 7.18 44.86 7.68
CA LYS A 569 6.03 44.63 8.56
C LYS A 569 4.77 45.15 7.93
#